data_d18dfb413f2414cec4bb178e9d26277e
#
_entry.id   d18dfb413f2414cec4bb178e9d26277e
#
_cell.length_a   1.000
_cell.length_b   1.000
_cell.length_c   1.000
_cell.angle_alpha   90.00
_cell.angle_beta   90.00
_cell.angle_gamma   90.00
#
_symmetry.space_group_name_H-M   'P 1'
#
loop_
_entity.id
_entity.type
_entity.pdbx_description
1 polymer ?
#
loop_
_entity_poly.entity_id
_entity_poly.type
_entity_poly.pdbx_seq_one_letter_code
_entity_poly.pdbx_strand_id
1 'polypeptide(L)'
;MYRSEIVGQEKLKSQLRKMISKGQSPHCQLFIDSKGYGGLPLALFSALELIYGFEFLNNEEQKGVSSHKLLYHPDLHFIYPVINKSSGGSKATSEDYSENWFVFLNNHPYGGSQDWINQLEAGNKQGIIGVEEVSRIHNKIHLKAHSGGKKVMVIFGVEKLSES
;
A
#
# COMPACT_ATOMS: atom_id res chain seq x y z
N MET A 1 -6.14 4.30 12.41
CA MET A 1 -4.83 4.92 12.29
C MET A 1 -4.64 5.79 11.03
N TYR A 2 -5.10 5.41 9.86
CA TYR A 2 -4.83 6.17 8.62
C TYR A 2 -5.71 7.39 8.34
N ARG A 3 -6.72 7.63 9.14
CA ARG A 3 -7.71 8.68 8.92
C ARG A 3 -7.38 10.05 9.53
N SER A 4 -6.85 10.06 10.73
CA SER A 4 -6.63 11.30 11.51
C SER A 4 -5.21 11.43 12.06
N GLU A 5 -4.37 10.44 11.88
CA GLU A 5 -3.18 10.27 12.70
C GLU A 5 -1.85 10.29 11.94
N ILE A 6 -1.86 10.70 10.65
CA ILE A 6 -0.59 11.06 10.02
C ILE A 6 -0.12 12.33 10.71
N VAL A 7 0.90 12.19 11.54
CA VAL A 7 1.45 13.32 12.30
C VAL A 7 2.09 14.32 11.36
N GLY A 8 1.61 15.53 11.39
CA GLY A 8 2.09 16.59 10.50
C GLY A 8 1.68 16.39 9.04
N GLN A 9 2.52 16.87 8.12
CA GLN A 9 2.34 16.77 6.66
C GLN A 9 1.05 17.44 6.14
N GLU A 10 0.49 18.43 6.86
CA GLU A 10 -0.81 19.05 6.55
C GLU A 10 -0.84 19.66 5.14
N LYS A 11 0.28 20.24 4.72
CA LYS A 11 0.40 20.81 3.37
C LYS A 11 0.28 19.73 2.30
N LEU A 12 0.97 18.61 2.47
CA LEU A 12 0.92 17.49 1.51
C LEU A 12 -0.45 16.82 1.51
N LYS A 13 -1.04 16.56 2.68
CA LYS A 13 -2.42 16.04 2.80
C LYS A 13 -3.42 16.93 2.07
N SER A 14 -3.34 18.24 2.27
CA SER A 14 -4.21 19.21 1.61
C SER A 14 -4.01 19.23 0.09
N GLN A 15 -2.77 19.16 -0.38
CA GLN A 15 -2.45 19.09 -1.82
C GLN A 15 -2.99 17.81 -2.46
N LEU A 16 -2.79 16.64 -1.83
CA LEU A 16 -3.31 15.35 -2.30
C LEU A 16 -4.83 15.39 -2.39
N ARG A 17 -5.53 15.86 -1.36
CA ARG A 17 -7.00 16.02 -1.37
C ARG A 17 -7.47 16.92 -2.50
N LYS A 18 -6.85 18.07 -2.66
CA LYS A 18 -7.21 19.01 -3.72
C LYS A 18 -7.04 18.41 -5.11
N MET A 19 -5.98 17.64 -5.31
CA MET A 19 -5.73 16.94 -6.57
C MET A 19 -6.76 15.85 -6.82
N ILE A 20 -7.07 15.05 -5.80
CA ILE A 20 -8.05 13.96 -5.88
C ILE A 20 -9.45 14.50 -6.13
N SER A 21 -9.87 15.52 -5.37
CA SER A 21 -11.22 16.12 -5.51
C SER A 21 -11.46 16.77 -6.88
N LYS A 22 -10.41 17.25 -7.54
CA LYS A 22 -10.48 17.79 -8.89
C LYS A 22 -10.39 16.74 -10.01
N GLY A 23 -10.26 15.47 -9.66
CA GLY A 23 -10.01 14.41 -10.64
C GLY A 23 -8.67 14.50 -11.37
N GLN A 24 -7.71 15.23 -10.79
CA GLN A 24 -6.39 15.51 -11.37
C GLN A 24 -5.28 14.60 -10.82
N SER A 25 -5.65 13.48 -10.21
CA SER A 25 -4.67 12.51 -9.73
C SER A 25 -3.93 11.87 -10.91
N PRO A 26 -2.60 11.91 -10.95
CA PRO A 26 -1.84 11.20 -11.98
C PRO A 26 -2.04 9.69 -11.83
N HIS A 27 -1.86 8.97 -12.94
CA HIS A 27 -1.96 7.50 -12.95
C HIS A 27 -0.88 6.82 -12.11
N CYS A 28 0.27 7.45 -11.96
CA CYS A 28 1.38 6.98 -11.14
C CYS A 28 1.87 8.11 -10.24
N GLN A 29 2.08 7.79 -8.95
CA GLN A 29 2.63 8.71 -7.96
C GLN A 29 3.76 8.01 -7.22
N LEU A 30 4.87 8.70 -7.04
CA LEU A 30 6.00 8.19 -6.27
C LEU A 30 6.09 8.96 -4.94
N PHE A 31 6.02 8.23 -3.83
CA PHE A 31 6.23 8.74 -2.48
C PHE A 31 7.66 8.38 -2.05
N ILE A 32 8.49 9.40 -1.88
CA ILE A 32 9.87 9.23 -1.42
C ILE A 32 9.95 9.78 -0.01
N ASP A 33 10.40 8.97 0.92
CA ASP A 33 10.70 9.44 2.27
C ASP A 33 12.06 8.94 2.77
N SER A 34 12.59 9.64 3.77
CA SER A 34 13.80 9.24 4.47
C SER A 34 13.38 8.64 5.81
N LYS A 35 13.35 7.30 5.90
CA LYS A 35 13.17 6.52 7.15
C LYS A 35 12.10 7.08 8.12
N GLY A 36 10.85 6.77 7.88
CA GLY A 36 9.78 7.00 8.85
C GLY A 36 9.19 8.41 8.86
N TYR A 37 9.45 9.23 7.84
CA TYR A 37 8.83 10.55 7.70
C TYR A 37 7.41 10.54 7.15
N GLY A 38 6.85 9.36 6.89
CA GLY A 38 5.44 9.20 6.59
C GLY A 38 5.09 8.95 5.13
N GLY A 39 6.01 8.47 4.29
CA GLY A 39 5.73 8.11 2.89
C GLY A 39 4.67 7.03 2.77
N LEU A 40 4.79 5.94 3.54
CA LEU A 40 3.81 4.87 3.55
C LEU A 40 2.43 5.34 4.04
N PRO A 41 2.28 6.01 5.20
CA PRO A 41 0.99 6.55 5.63
C PRO A 41 0.36 7.51 4.62
N LEU A 42 1.15 8.39 3.97
CA LEU A 42 0.65 9.31 2.95
C LEU A 42 0.18 8.57 1.68
N ALA A 43 0.89 7.54 1.26
CA ALA A 43 0.47 6.71 0.13
C ALA A 43 -0.85 6.00 0.43
N LEU A 44 -1.00 5.42 1.63
CA LEU A 44 -2.22 4.77 2.08
C LEU A 44 -3.39 5.77 2.21
N PHE A 45 -3.12 6.95 2.76
CA PHE A 45 -4.09 8.04 2.82
C PHE A 45 -4.59 8.42 1.42
N SER A 46 -3.68 8.62 0.48
CA SER A 46 -4.02 8.94 -0.91
C SER A 46 -4.83 7.80 -1.57
N ALA A 47 -4.46 6.55 -1.33
CA ALA A 47 -5.16 5.38 -1.85
C ALA A 47 -6.59 5.28 -1.32
N LEU A 48 -6.80 5.48 -0.02
CA LEU A 48 -8.12 5.47 0.59
C LEU A 48 -9.00 6.64 0.10
N GLU A 49 -8.43 7.85 -0.02
CA GLU A 49 -9.14 9.01 -0.58
C GLU A 49 -9.55 8.79 -2.05
N LEU A 50 -8.72 8.08 -2.83
CA LEU A 50 -9.00 7.74 -4.22
C LEU A 50 -10.14 6.72 -4.35
N ILE A 51 -10.26 5.78 -3.42
CA ILE A 51 -11.26 4.69 -3.45
C ILE A 51 -12.58 5.14 -2.84
N TYR A 52 -12.53 5.70 -1.64
CA TYR A 52 -13.74 6.00 -0.85
C TYR A 52 -14.21 7.44 -1.01
N GLY A 53 -13.33 8.36 -1.37
CA GLY A 53 -13.58 9.79 -1.37
C GLY A 53 -13.53 10.42 0.02
N PHE A 54 -13.31 11.73 0.04
CA PHE A 54 -13.17 12.51 1.28
C PHE A 54 -14.43 12.48 2.15
N GLU A 55 -15.61 12.63 1.54
CA GLU A 55 -16.88 12.69 2.26
C GLU A 55 -17.18 11.42 3.01
N PHE A 56 -17.01 10.26 2.34
CA PHE A 56 -17.17 8.96 2.99
C PHE A 56 -16.22 8.78 4.16
N LEU A 57 -14.95 9.09 3.96
CA LEU A 57 -13.93 8.92 4.98
C LEU A 57 -14.15 9.84 6.20
N ASN A 58 -14.84 10.96 6.10
CA ASN A 58 -15.08 11.90 7.19
C ASN A 58 -16.52 11.85 7.75
N ASN A 59 -17.36 10.95 7.27
CA ASN A 59 -18.67 10.74 7.83
C ASN A 59 -18.55 10.23 9.28
N GLU A 60 -19.36 10.81 10.17
CA GLU A 60 -19.42 10.45 11.60
C GLU A 60 -19.71 8.95 11.81
N GLU A 61 -20.59 8.37 10.99
CA GLU A 61 -20.90 6.94 11.05
C GLU A 61 -19.69 6.05 10.77
N GLN A 62 -18.71 6.56 10.04
CA GLN A 62 -17.49 5.85 9.71
C GLN A 62 -16.37 6.05 10.75
N LYS A 63 -16.53 6.94 11.72
CA LYS A 63 -15.53 7.15 12.79
C LYS A 63 -15.27 5.91 13.66
N GLY A 64 -16.25 5.00 13.76
CA GLY A 64 -16.11 3.71 14.44
C GLY A 64 -15.54 2.57 13.58
N VAL A 65 -15.41 2.76 12.27
CA VAL A 65 -14.85 1.74 11.40
C VAL A 65 -13.33 1.75 11.54
N SER A 66 -12.78 0.64 11.98
CA SER A 66 -11.33 0.47 12.02
C SER A 66 -10.72 0.76 10.65
N SER A 67 -9.71 1.61 10.61
CA SER A 67 -8.97 1.93 9.38
C SER A 67 -8.44 0.67 8.68
N HIS A 68 -8.16 -0.39 9.44
CA HIS A 68 -7.83 -1.70 8.92
C HIS A 68 -8.88 -2.26 7.96
N LYS A 69 -10.16 -2.17 8.30
CA LYS A 69 -11.25 -2.69 7.45
C LYS A 69 -11.28 -1.98 6.10
N LEU A 70 -10.91 -0.71 6.06
CA LEU A 70 -10.87 0.06 4.82
C LEU A 70 -9.75 -0.39 3.87
N LEU A 71 -8.69 -0.99 4.40
CA LEU A 71 -7.58 -1.51 3.59
C LEU A 71 -7.91 -2.84 2.89
N TYR A 72 -8.98 -3.52 3.28
CA TYR A 72 -9.46 -4.77 2.63
C TYR A 72 -10.40 -4.51 1.45
N HIS A 73 -10.33 -3.34 0.83
CA HIS A 73 -11.16 -3.05 -0.34
C HIS A 73 -10.73 -3.89 -1.55
N PRO A 74 -11.67 -4.49 -2.31
CA PRO A 74 -11.35 -5.37 -3.45
C PRO A 74 -10.59 -4.67 -4.59
N ASP A 75 -10.69 -3.34 -4.67
CA ASP A 75 -9.98 -2.53 -5.66
C ASP A 75 -8.70 -1.87 -5.10
N LEU A 76 -8.31 -2.20 -3.86
CA LEU A 76 -7.04 -1.80 -3.26
C LEU A 76 -6.09 -2.99 -3.21
N HIS A 77 -5.02 -2.91 -3.94
CA HIS A 77 -4.02 -3.97 -4.04
C HIS A 77 -2.70 -3.51 -3.45
N PHE A 78 -2.00 -4.45 -2.82
CA PHE A 78 -0.69 -4.21 -2.23
C PHE A 78 0.35 -5.11 -2.88
N ILE A 79 1.52 -4.52 -3.16
CA ILE A 79 2.71 -5.21 -3.62
C ILE A 79 3.85 -4.78 -2.69
N TYR A 80 4.62 -5.74 -2.25
CA TYR A 80 5.74 -5.52 -1.33
C TYR A 80 6.79 -6.62 -1.49
N PRO A 81 8.04 -6.39 -1.08
CA PRO A 81 9.10 -7.38 -1.18
C PRO A 81 8.76 -8.64 -0.37
N VAL A 82 8.98 -9.79 -0.96
CA VAL A 82 8.74 -11.09 -0.32
C VAL A 82 10.03 -11.93 -0.28
N ILE A 83 10.06 -12.90 0.62
CA ILE A 83 11.16 -13.87 0.74
C ILE A 83 10.71 -15.24 0.24
N ASN A 84 11.52 -15.89 -0.57
CA ASN A 84 11.25 -17.26 -0.97
C ASN A 84 11.55 -18.22 0.19
N LYS A 85 10.59 -19.05 0.55
CA LYS A 85 10.67 -19.98 1.70
C LYS A 85 11.63 -21.14 1.49
N SER A 86 11.84 -21.58 0.24
CA SER A 86 12.78 -22.69 -0.10
C SER A 86 13.21 -22.65 -1.56
N SER A 87 14.36 -23.25 -1.86
CA SER A 87 14.82 -23.49 -3.22
C SER A 87 14.04 -24.67 -3.81
N GLY A 88 13.21 -24.45 -4.82
CA GLY A 88 12.55 -25.52 -5.60
C GLY A 88 11.02 -25.51 -5.68
N GLY A 89 10.35 -24.51 -5.06
CA GLY A 89 8.90 -24.28 -5.23
C GLY A 89 8.57 -23.10 -6.13
N SER A 90 7.29 -22.80 -6.34
CA SER A 90 6.86 -21.54 -6.97
C SER A 90 7.39 -20.37 -6.16
N LYS A 91 7.82 -19.31 -6.84
CA LYS A 91 8.31 -18.12 -6.16
C LYS A 91 7.17 -17.47 -5.37
N ALA A 92 7.50 -16.99 -4.17
CA ALA A 92 6.52 -16.34 -3.31
C ALA A 92 6.05 -15.02 -3.92
N THR A 93 4.80 -14.69 -3.66
CA THR A 93 4.13 -13.45 -4.07
C THR A 93 3.62 -12.67 -2.87
N SER A 94 3.23 -11.42 -3.06
CA SER A 94 2.66 -10.59 -1.99
C SER A 94 1.41 -11.22 -1.36
N GLU A 95 0.62 -11.99 -2.11
CA GLU A 95 -0.57 -12.65 -1.56
C GLU A 95 -0.24 -13.70 -0.50
N ASP A 96 0.89 -14.38 -0.63
CA ASP A 96 1.33 -15.42 0.34
C ASP A 96 1.68 -14.84 1.72
N TYR A 97 1.81 -13.52 1.82
CA TYR A 97 2.17 -12.78 3.02
C TYR A 97 1.12 -11.72 3.39
N SER A 98 -0.09 -11.81 2.86
CA SER A 98 -1.13 -10.80 3.06
C SER A 98 -1.45 -10.55 4.54
N GLU A 99 -1.58 -11.60 5.35
CA GLU A 99 -1.82 -11.48 6.80
C GLU A 99 -0.67 -10.76 7.50
N ASN A 100 0.57 -11.14 7.19
CA ASN A 100 1.76 -10.48 7.74
C ASN A 100 1.80 -8.99 7.37
N TRP A 101 1.39 -8.65 6.14
CA TRP A 101 1.34 -7.29 5.67
C TRP A 101 0.37 -6.43 6.47
N PHE A 102 -0.84 -6.91 6.72
CA PHE A 102 -1.80 -6.17 7.53
C PHE A 102 -1.37 -6.04 8.99
N VAL A 103 -0.72 -7.06 9.55
CA VAL A 103 -0.09 -6.96 10.87
C VAL A 103 1.01 -5.90 10.86
N PHE A 104 1.85 -5.86 9.82
CA PHE A 104 2.88 -4.84 9.66
C PHE A 104 2.30 -3.42 9.61
N LEU A 105 1.30 -3.20 8.78
CA LEU A 105 0.65 -1.89 8.66
C LEU A 105 0.06 -1.40 10.00
N ASN A 106 -0.38 -2.34 10.84
CA ASN A 106 -0.92 -2.01 12.16
C ASN A 106 0.17 -1.66 13.17
N ASN A 107 1.21 -2.46 13.21
CA ASN A 107 2.25 -2.35 14.24
C ASN A 107 3.33 -1.31 13.88
N HIS A 108 3.56 -1.11 12.60
CA HIS A 108 4.62 -0.26 12.05
C HIS A 108 4.09 0.71 10.99
N PRO A 109 3.16 1.61 11.33
CA PRO A 109 2.51 2.50 10.33
C PRO A 109 3.50 3.43 9.63
N TYR A 110 4.64 3.70 10.24
CA TYR A 110 5.76 4.47 9.67
C TYR A 110 6.97 3.60 9.31
N GLY A 111 6.77 2.28 9.27
CA GLY A 111 7.84 1.31 8.99
C GLY A 111 8.36 1.42 7.56
N GLY A 112 9.66 1.20 7.41
CA GLY A 112 10.33 1.11 6.10
C GLY A 112 10.48 -0.33 5.61
N SER A 113 11.10 -0.49 4.43
CA SER A 113 11.35 -1.80 3.82
C SER A 113 12.12 -2.75 4.73
N GLN A 114 13.04 -2.22 5.55
CA GLN A 114 13.82 -3.04 6.47
C GLN A 114 12.97 -3.56 7.64
N ASP A 115 12.06 -2.73 8.18
CA ASP A 115 11.17 -3.14 9.26
C ASP A 115 10.22 -4.24 8.79
N TRP A 116 9.75 -4.14 7.55
CA TRP A 116 8.96 -5.18 6.91
C TRP A 116 9.72 -6.51 6.79
N ILE A 117 10.96 -6.48 6.29
CA ILE A 117 11.78 -7.69 6.15
C ILE A 117 12.12 -8.31 7.52
N ASN A 118 12.37 -7.48 8.52
CA ASN A 118 12.59 -7.93 9.88
C ASN A 118 11.36 -8.66 10.45
N GLN A 119 10.15 -8.15 10.18
CA GLN A 119 8.90 -8.80 10.61
C GLN A 119 8.68 -10.16 9.95
N LEU A 120 9.21 -10.38 8.75
CA LEU A 120 9.13 -11.68 8.09
C LEU A 120 10.11 -12.72 8.64
N GLU A 121 10.89 -12.36 9.66
CA GLU A 121 11.93 -13.21 10.25
C GLU A 121 12.88 -13.80 9.18
N ALA A 122 13.19 -12.98 8.19
CA ALA A 122 13.91 -13.39 6.99
C ALA A 122 15.36 -13.83 7.24
N GLY A 123 15.90 -13.58 8.44
CA GLY A 123 17.32 -13.76 8.74
C GLY A 123 18.16 -12.88 7.80
N ASN A 124 19.11 -13.49 7.10
CA ASN A 124 19.97 -12.80 6.13
C ASN A 124 19.38 -12.74 4.71
N LYS A 125 18.12 -13.18 4.50
CA LYS A 125 17.49 -13.14 3.18
C LYS A 125 17.06 -11.73 2.84
N GLN A 126 17.29 -11.33 1.60
CA GLN A 126 16.76 -10.07 1.07
C GLN A 126 15.36 -10.29 0.49
N GLY A 127 14.45 -9.37 0.77
CA GLY A 127 13.15 -9.34 0.12
C GLY A 127 13.28 -8.80 -1.30
N ILE A 128 12.55 -9.39 -2.22
CA ILE A 128 12.48 -8.98 -3.63
C ILE A 128 11.02 -8.92 -4.09
N ILE A 129 10.74 -8.04 -5.07
CA ILE A 129 9.51 -8.07 -5.86
C ILE A 129 9.88 -8.74 -7.17
N GLY A 130 9.50 -10.00 -7.33
CA GLY A 130 9.91 -10.84 -8.46
C GLY A 130 9.09 -10.63 -9.72
N VAL A 131 9.53 -11.23 -10.82
CA VAL A 131 8.88 -11.14 -12.14
C VAL A 131 7.46 -11.72 -12.11
N GLU A 132 7.22 -12.75 -11.31
CA GLU A 132 5.90 -13.34 -11.13
C GLU A 132 4.90 -12.31 -10.56
N GLU A 133 5.36 -11.47 -9.63
CA GLU A 133 4.55 -10.39 -9.08
C GLU A 133 4.21 -9.35 -10.14
N VAL A 134 5.18 -8.98 -11.00
CA VAL A 134 4.96 -8.04 -12.10
C VAL A 134 3.90 -8.56 -13.08
N SER A 135 3.94 -9.84 -13.41
CA SER A 135 2.93 -10.48 -14.27
C SER A 135 1.52 -10.42 -13.63
N ARG A 136 1.43 -10.63 -12.33
CA ARG A 136 0.18 -10.52 -11.56
C ARG A 136 -0.35 -9.08 -11.52
N ILE A 137 0.54 -8.10 -11.32
CA ILE A 137 0.22 -6.67 -11.40
C ILE A 137 -0.45 -6.36 -12.72
N HIS A 138 0.20 -6.77 -13.82
CA HIS A 138 -0.30 -6.55 -15.16
C HIS A 138 -1.72 -7.11 -15.34
N ASN A 139 -1.94 -8.35 -14.94
CA ASN A 139 -3.26 -8.97 -15.02
C ASN A 139 -4.31 -8.23 -14.17
N LYS A 140 -3.97 -7.82 -12.95
CA LYS A 140 -4.90 -7.11 -12.06
C LYS A 140 -5.26 -5.71 -12.56
N ILE A 141 -4.32 -4.98 -13.16
CA ILE A 141 -4.56 -3.63 -13.68
C ILE A 141 -5.57 -3.67 -14.84
N HIS A 142 -5.53 -4.68 -15.70
CA HIS A 142 -6.43 -4.79 -16.85
C HIS A 142 -7.86 -5.19 -16.48
N LEU A 143 -8.10 -5.72 -15.30
CA LEU A 143 -9.47 -6.01 -14.84
C LEU A 143 -10.19 -4.72 -14.47
N LYS A 144 -11.48 -4.63 -14.79
CA LYS A 144 -12.34 -3.53 -14.34
C LYS A 144 -12.37 -3.45 -12.81
N ALA A 145 -12.56 -2.25 -12.27
CA ALA A 145 -12.78 -2.07 -10.85
C ALA A 145 -14.06 -2.78 -10.41
N HIS A 146 -14.01 -3.50 -9.30
CA HIS A 146 -15.13 -4.26 -8.75
C HIS A 146 -16.30 -3.35 -8.36
N SER A 147 -15.99 -2.21 -7.75
CA SER A 147 -16.98 -1.23 -7.29
C SER A 147 -17.33 -0.17 -8.34
N GLY A 148 -16.90 -0.33 -9.59
CA GLY A 148 -17.15 0.62 -10.66
C GLY A 148 -16.39 1.96 -10.56
N GLY A 149 -15.56 2.11 -9.53
CA GLY A 149 -14.74 3.29 -9.26
C GLY A 149 -13.30 3.19 -9.76
N LYS A 150 -12.38 3.61 -8.95
CA LYS A 150 -10.93 3.53 -9.22
C LYS A 150 -10.35 2.25 -8.64
N LYS A 151 -9.40 1.67 -9.35
CA LYS A 151 -8.53 0.61 -8.84
C LYS A 151 -7.20 1.24 -8.44
N VAL A 152 -6.73 0.94 -7.26
CA VAL A 152 -5.49 1.51 -6.70
C VAL A 152 -4.53 0.38 -6.35
N MET A 153 -3.28 0.54 -6.75
CA MET A 153 -2.21 -0.37 -6.40
C MET A 153 -1.13 0.40 -5.65
N VAL A 154 -0.80 -0.07 -4.47
CA VAL A 154 0.28 0.46 -3.63
C VAL A 154 1.46 -0.49 -3.72
N ILE A 155 2.57 -0.01 -4.29
CA ILE A 155 3.82 -0.76 -4.37
C ILE A 155 4.75 -0.20 -3.30
N PHE A 156 5.03 -1.00 -2.28
CA PHE A 156 5.92 -0.64 -1.18
C PHE A 156 7.31 -1.23 -1.45
N GLY A 157 8.36 -0.43 -1.21
CA GLY A 157 9.73 -0.89 -1.42
C GLY A 157 10.05 -1.10 -2.90
N VAL A 158 9.65 -0.15 -3.75
CA VAL A 158 9.82 -0.22 -5.22
C VAL A 158 11.30 -0.41 -5.64
N GLU A 159 12.24 0.00 -4.80
CA GLU A 159 13.68 -0.23 -4.99
C GLU A 159 14.08 -1.72 -4.93
N LYS A 160 13.16 -2.59 -4.51
CA LYS A 160 13.33 -4.05 -4.46
C LYS A 160 12.75 -4.78 -5.66
N LEU A 161 12.33 -4.05 -6.69
CA LEU A 161 11.97 -4.67 -7.97
C LEU A 161 13.18 -5.40 -8.54
N SER A 162 12.96 -6.66 -8.91
CA SER A 162 13.98 -7.48 -9.57
C SER A 162 14.25 -6.94 -10.97
N GLU A 163 15.51 -6.71 -11.30
CA GLU A 163 15.93 -6.56 -12.70
C GLU A 163 15.71 -7.89 -13.41
N SER A 164 15.08 -7.83 -14.58
CA SER A 164 14.81 -8.98 -15.47
C SER A 164 16.05 -9.37 -16.26
#